data_013315803817ef05cde9075a824ee550
#
_entry.id   013315803817ef05cde9075a824ee550
#
_cell.length_a   1.000
_cell.length_b   1.000
_cell.length_c   1.000
_cell.angle_alpha   90.00
_cell.angle_beta   90.00
_cell.angle_gamma   90.00
#
_symmetry.space_group_name_H-M   'P 1'
#
loop_
_entity.id
_entity.type
_entity.pdbx_description
1 polymer ?
#
loop_
_entity_poly.entity_id
_entity_poly.type
_entity_poly.pdbx_seq_one_letter_code
_entity_poly.pdbx_strand_id
1 'polypeptide(L)'
;VNFANPDMVGHTGDLPAAITAVQTVDNCVGQIAEAVVSAGGQMLLTADHGNCEVMWDDQANSPHTAHTTNPVPLILINANPSARIVDGRLADLAPSLLEMLGIAKPDEMTGESLLR
;
A
#
# COMPACT_ATOMS: atom_id res chain seq x y z
N VAL A 1 3.67 8.82 4.68
CA VAL A 1 3.90 7.98 5.86
C VAL A 1 4.25 6.58 5.42
N ASN A 2 5.19 5.93 6.09
CA ASN A 2 5.56 4.54 5.85
C ASN A 2 5.51 3.77 7.18
N PHE A 3 4.94 2.56 7.15
CA PHE A 3 4.91 1.63 8.26
C PHE A 3 5.70 0.37 7.87
N ALA A 4 6.96 0.31 8.25
CA ALA A 4 7.84 -0.82 7.93
C ALA A 4 7.62 -2.06 8.83
N ASN A 5 6.74 -1.96 9.84
CA ASN A 5 6.58 -3.03 10.84
C ASN A 5 6.14 -4.37 10.25
N PRO A 6 5.16 -4.46 9.32
CA PRO A 6 4.77 -5.74 8.73
C PRO A 6 5.93 -6.41 7.99
N ASP A 7 6.72 -5.66 7.23
CA ASP A 7 7.88 -6.18 6.53
C ASP A 7 8.95 -6.71 7.51
N MET A 8 9.33 -5.87 8.48
CA MET A 8 10.34 -6.25 9.46
C MET A 8 9.95 -7.49 10.27
N VAL A 9 8.69 -7.58 10.70
CA VAL A 9 8.20 -8.73 11.47
C VAL A 9 7.98 -9.95 10.56
N GLY A 10 7.51 -9.75 9.34
CA GLY A 10 7.33 -10.82 8.35
C GLY A 10 8.61 -11.61 8.09
N HIS A 11 9.77 -10.94 8.06
CA HIS A 11 11.08 -11.58 7.91
C HIS A 11 11.45 -12.53 9.07
N THR A 12 10.76 -12.48 10.19
CA THR A 12 11.00 -13.43 11.31
C THR A 12 10.37 -14.80 11.07
N GLY A 13 9.37 -14.90 10.20
CA GLY A 13 8.58 -16.11 10.01
C GLY A 13 7.61 -16.42 11.16
N ASP A 14 7.47 -15.50 12.13
CA ASP A 14 6.55 -15.62 13.27
C ASP A 14 5.16 -15.12 12.88
N LEU A 15 4.27 -16.01 12.50
CA LEU A 15 2.91 -15.68 12.08
C LEU A 15 2.09 -14.93 13.15
N PRO A 16 2.06 -15.32 14.43
CA PRO A 16 1.39 -14.55 15.48
C PRO A 16 1.90 -13.12 15.60
N ALA A 17 3.22 -12.92 15.54
CA ALA A 17 3.83 -11.59 15.58
C ALA A 17 3.47 -10.77 14.33
N ALA A 18 3.48 -11.38 13.14
CA ALA A 18 3.08 -10.73 11.89
C ALA A 18 1.62 -10.27 11.93
N ILE A 19 0.70 -11.12 12.42
CA ILE A 19 -0.71 -10.75 12.61
C ILE A 19 -0.82 -9.53 13.53
N THR A 20 -0.12 -9.53 14.66
CA THR A 20 -0.12 -8.40 15.60
C THR A 20 0.41 -7.12 14.95
N ALA A 21 1.48 -7.21 14.16
CA ALA A 21 2.05 -6.08 13.46
C ALA A 21 1.06 -5.49 12.43
N VAL A 22 0.43 -6.35 11.63
CA VAL A 22 -0.57 -5.92 10.63
C VAL A 22 -1.78 -5.28 11.30
N GLN A 23 -2.32 -5.87 12.36
CA GLN A 23 -3.44 -5.29 13.12
C GLN A 23 -3.10 -3.91 13.71
N THR A 24 -1.87 -3.76 14.20
CA THR A 24 -1.40 -2.47 14.74
C THR A 24 -1.31 -1.41 13.64
N VAL A 25 -0.76 -1.77 12.47
CA VAL A 25 -0.68 -0.87 11.32
C VAL A 25 -2.06 -0.53 10.79
N ASP A 26 -2.99 -1.49 10.71
CA ASP A 26 -4.37 -1.26 10.29
C ASP A 26 -5.05 -0.20 11.18
N ASN A 27 -4.92 -0.30 12.50
CA ASN A 27 -5.42 0.70 13.44
C ASN A 27 -4.79 2.09 13.20
N CYS A 28 -3.47 2.16 12.96
CA CYS A 28 -2.78 3.42 12.68
C CYS A 28 -3.24 4.04 11.35
N VAL A 29 -3.39 3.21 10.32
CA VAL A 29 -3.91 3.64 9.01
C VAL A 29 -5.32 4.18 9.14
N GLY A 30 -6.20 3.53 9.92
CA GLY A 30 -7.54 4.01 10.21
C GLY A 30 -7.53 5.43 10.80
N GLN A 31 -6.70 5.68 11.82
CA GLN A 31 -6.57 7.01 12.43
C GLN A 31 -6.06 8.08 11.44
N ILE A 32 -5.10 7.72 10.59
CA ILE A 32 -4.60 8.63 9.55
C ILE A 32 -5.69 8.92 8.52
N ALA A 33 -6.41 7.89 8.06
CA ALA A 33 -7.51 8.06 7.11
C ALA A 33 -8.59 8.99 7.67
N GLU A 34 -9.00 8.81 8.92
CA GLU A 34 -9.96 9.70 9.59
C GLU A 34 -9.45 11.15 9.66
N ALA A 35 -8.18 11.36 10.01
CA ALA A 35 -7.58 12.69 10.05
C ALA A 35 -7.52 13.34 8.68
N VAL A 36 -7.13 12.60 7.63
CA VAL A 36 -7.10 13.08 6.25
C VAL A 36 -8.50 13.46 5.76
N VAL A 37 -9.50 12.60 5.99
CA VAL A 37 -10.89 12.87 5.62
C VAL A 37 -11.44 14.10 6.35
N SER A 38 -11.17 14.21 7.64
CA SER A 38 -11.61 15.36 8.46
C SER A 38 -10.97 16.67 8.01
N ALA A 39 -9.77 16.62 7.44
CA ALA A 39 -9.09 17.77 6.85
C ALA A 39 -9.54 18.07 5.40
N GLY A 40 -10.47 17.30 4.84
CA GLY A 40 -10.90 17.43 3.44
C GLY A 40 -9.88 16.91 2.43
N GLY A 41 -8.88 16.17 2.89
CA GLY A 41 -7.83 15.60 2.04
C GLY A 41 -8.24 14.29 1.38
N GLN A 42 -7.37 13.79 0.50
CA GLN A 42 -7.49 12.48 -0.15
C GLN A 42 -6.24 11.65 0.16
N MET A 43 -6.36 10.31 0.11
CA MET A 43 -5.24 9.43 0.41
C MET A 43 -5.20 8.24 -0.56
N LEU A 44 -4.00 7.87 -0.99
CA LEU A 44 -3.69 6.58 -1.59
C LEU A 44 -3.01 5.70 -0.54
N LEU A 45 -3.54 4.50 -0.33
CA LEU A 45 -2.95 3.48 0.53
C LEU A 45 -2.46 2.31 -0.33
N THR A 46 -1.22 1.92 -0.16
CA THR A 46 -0.60 0.80 -0.88
C THR A 46 0.57 0.21 -0.09
N ALA A 47 1.22 -0.80 -0.63
CA ALA A 47 2.51 -1.32 -0.19
C ALA A 47 3.52 -1.28 -1.35
N ASP A 48 4.80 -1.32 -1.04
CA ASP A 48 5.89 -1.36 -2.01
C ASP A 48 6.23 -2.79 -2.49
N HIS A 49 5.89 -3.80 -1.71
CA HIS A 49 6.02 -5.23 -2.04
C HIS A 49 5.16 -6.07 -1.11
N GLY A 50 5.01 -7.35 -1.43
CA GLY A 50 4.40 -8.34 -0.55
C GLY A 50 5.41 -8.97 0.41
N ASN A 51 4.93 -9.42 1.56
CA ASN A 51 5.69 -10.17 2.57
C ASN A 51 4.71 -10.99 3.46
N CYS A 52 3.99 -10.32 4.37
CA CYS A 52 3.15 -10.96 5.39
C CYS A 52 1.95 -11.74 4.84
N GLU A 53 1.57 -11.58 3.57
CA GLU A 53 0.48 -12.34 2.96
C GLU A 53 0.88 -13.80 2.68
N VAL A 54 2.19 -14.11 2.74
CA VAL A 54 2.72 -15.48 2.62
C VAL A 54 3.71 -15.71 3.76
N MET A 55 3.28 -16.37 4.82
CA MET A 55 4.09 -16.66 6.01
C MET A 55 4.58 -18.10 6.07
N TRP A 56 4.17 -18.94 5.12
CA TRP A 56 4.55 -20.36 5.07
C TRP A 56 4.87 -20.78 3.64
N ASP A 57 5.95 -21.54 3.46
CA ASP A 57 6.32 -22.14 2.20
C ASP A 57 5.99 -23.65 2.25
N ASP A 58 4.95 -24.04 1.52
CA ASP A 58 4.50 -25.43 1.47
C ASP A 58 5.52 -26.37 0.80
N GLN A 59 6.34 -25.85 -0.12
CA GLN A 59 7.35 -26.67 -0.81
C GLN A 59 8.56 -26.93 0.07
N ALA A 60 9.01 -25.89 0.77
CA ALA A 60 10.12 -25.99 1.73
C ALA A 60 9.66 -26.57 3.08
N ASN A 61 8.35 -26.65 3.33
CA ASN A 61 7.74 -27.02 4.61
C ASN A 61 8.35 -26.24 5.80
N SER A 62 8.44 -24.93 5.63
CA SER A 62 9.07 -24.01 6.59
C SER A 62 8.45 -22.62 6.53
N PRO A 63 8.67 -21.77 7.56
CA PRO A 63 8.26 -20.38 7.49
C PRO A 63 8.84 -19.68 6.25
N HIS A 64 8.01 -18.92 5.54
CA HIS A 64 8.42 -18.01 4.48
C HIS A 64 8.85 -16.69 5.10
N THR A 65 10.05 -16.21 4.76
CA THR A 65 10.65 -15.02 5.37
C THR A 65 11.18 -14.02 4.34
N ALA A 66 10.82 -14.17 3.07
CA ALA A 66 11.26 -13.31 1.97
C ALA A 66 10.12 -12.45 1.45
N HIS A 67 10.46 -11.43 0.66
CA HIS A 67 9.45 -10.69 -0.09
C HIS A 67 8.79 -11.58 -1.15
N THR A 68 7.56 -11.24 -1.50
CA THR A 68 6.83 -11.85 -2.61
C THR A 68 6.71 -10.88 -3.78
N THR A 69 6.41 -11.41 -4.95
CA THR A 69 6.06 -10.63 -6.14
C THR A 69 4.54 -10.55 -6.34
N ASN A 70 3.78 -10.89 -5.32
CA ASN A 70 2.33 -10.80 -5.37
C ASN A 70 1.88 -9.34 -5.55
N PRO A 71 0.77 -9.10 -6.26
CA PRO A 71 0.17 -7.78 -6.32
C PRO A 71 -0.15 -7.27 -4.91
N VAL A 72 0.15 -5.98 -4.69
CA VAL A 72 -0.18 -5.29 -3.45
C VAL A 72 -1.49 -4.51 -3.61
N PRO A 73 -2.25 -4.26 -2.52
CA PRO A 73 -3.47 -3.48 -2.60
C PRO A 73 -3.18 -2.02 -2.98
N LEU A 74 -4.13 -1.40 -3.69
CA LEU A 74 -4.16 0.04 -3.91
C LEU A 74 -5.57 0.54 -3.60
N ILE A 75 -5.68 1.44 -2.61
CA ILE A 75 -6.96 1.95 -2.11
C ILE A 75 -6.96 3.47 -2.20
N LEU A 76 -8.01 4.02 -2.80
CA LEU A 76 -8.26 5.45 -2.90
C LEU A 76 -9.30 5.85 -1.86
N ILE A 77 -8.96 6.80 -0.98
CA ILE A 77 -9.79 7.24 0.14
C ILE A 77 -10.19 8.69 -0.05
N ASN A 78 -11.48 8.97 0.18
CA ASN A 78 -12.10 10.31 0.14
C ASN A 78 -11.94 11.02 -1.21
N ALA A 79 -11.93 10.28 -2.31
CA ALA A 79 -11.94 10.86 -3.64
C ALA A 79 -13.37 11.21 -4.09
N ASN A 80 -13.48 11.87 -5.24
CA ASN A 80 -14.77 12.10 -5.90
C ASN A 80 -15.50 10.75 -6.08
N PRO A 81 -16.81 10.65 -5.77
CA PRO A 81 -17.58 9.41 -5.94
C PRO A 81 -17.54 8.80 -7.34
N SER A 82 -17.30 9.61 -8.37
CA SER A 82 -17.12 9.13 -9.75
C SER A 82 -15.70 8.63 -10.06
N ALA A 83 -14.71 8.98 -9.23
CA ALA A 83 -13.34 8.54 -9.45
C ALA A 83 -13.22 7.01 -9.31
N ARG A 84 -12.43 6.43 -10.17
CA ARG A 84 -12.05 5.01 -10.13
C ARG A 84 -10.54 4.92 -10.11
N ILE A 85 -10.02 3.87 -9.51
CA ILE A 85 -8.61 3.54 -9.60
C ILE A 85 -8.47 2.21 -10.33
N VAL A 86 -7.49 2.11 -11.21
CA VAL A 86 -7.21 0.89 -11.98
C VAL A 86 -5.89 0.29 -11.56
N ASP A 87 -5.67 -0.98 -11.89
CA ASP A 87 -4.42 -1.67 -11.64
C ASP A 87 -3.27 -1.02 -12.42
N GLY A 88 -2.08 -1.09 -11.84
CA GLY A 88 -0.88 -0.55 -12.44
C GLY A 88 0.38 -1.02 -11.70
N ARG A 89 1.40 -0.19 -11.69
CA ARG A 89 2.70 -0.47 -11.08
C ARG A 89 3.10 0.68 -10.14
N LEU A 90 4.09 0.44 -9.29
CA LEU A 90 4.55 1.45 -8.30
C LEU A 90 4.97 2.79 -8.95
N ALA A 91 5.49 2.75 -10.18
CA ALA A 91 5.87 3.96 -10.92
C ALA A 91 4.68 4.88 -11.24
N ASP A 92 3.45 4.37 -11.16
CA ASP A 92 2.22 5.08 -11.51
C ASP A 92 1.62 5.84 -10.31
N LEU A 93 2.13 5.59 -9.10
CA LEU A 93 1.63 6.23 -7.88
C LEU A 93 1.91 7.74 -7.85
N ALA A 94 3.14 8.15 -8.17
CA ALA A 94 3.50 9.56 -8.19
C ALA A 94 2.71 10.35 -9.25
N PRO A 95 2.56 9.89 -10.50
CA PRO A 95 1.65 10.50 -11.47
C PRO A 95 0.21 10.61 -10.96
N SER A 96 -0.31 9.58 -10.28
CA SER A 96 -1.66 9.61 -9.69
C SER A 96 -1.80 10.68 -8.61
N LEU A 97 -0.80 10.81 -7.74
CA LEU A 97 -0.78 11.85 -6.71
C LEU A 97 -0.70 13.26 -7.31
N LEU A 98 0.10 13.45 -8.37
CA LEU A 98 0.17 14.74 -9.08
C LEU A 98 -1.19 15.12 -9.69
N GLU A 99 -1.89 14.15 -10.28
CA GLU A 99 -3.24 14.39 -10.81
C GLU A 99 -4.22 14.76 -9.70
N MET A 100 -4.20 14.08 -8.54
CA MET A 100 -5.02 14.43 -7.38
C MET A 100 -4.76 15.86 -6.89
N LEU A 101 -3.54 16.35 -7.03
CA LEU A 101 -3.12 17.71 -6.67
C LEU A 101 -3.39 18.75 -7.79
N GLY A 102 -3.83 18.33 -8.97
CA GLY A 102 -3.98 19.20 -10.14
C GLY A 102 -2.64 19.71 -10.70
N ILE A 103 -1.56 18.97 -10.48
CA ILE A 103 -0.20 19.30 -10.93
C ILE A 103 0.13 18.47 -12.17
N ALA A 104 0.65 19.14 -13.21
CA ALA A 104 1.07 18.45 -14.43
C ALA A 104 2.23 17.48 -14.15
N LYS A 105 2.15 16.28 -14.72
CA LYS A 105 3.20 15.27 -14.64
C LYS A 105 4.42 15.75 -15.44
N PRO A 106 5.64 15.74 -14.89
CA PRO A 106 6.88 15.99 -15.63
C PRO A 106 7.11 14.93 -16.74
N ASP A 107 7.72 15.35 -17.85
CA ASP A 107 7.99 14.46 -18.99
C ASP A 107 8.95 13.31 -18.64
N GLU A 108 9.82 13.52 -17.65
CA GLU A 108 10.76 12.52 -17.15
C GLU A 108 10.07 11.35 -16.39
N MET A 109 8.86 11.56 -15.89
CA MET A 109 8.09 10.49 -15.26
C MET A 109 7.52 9.53 -16.30
N THR A 110 7.96 8.27 -16.26
CA THR A 110 7.54 7.21 -17.19
C THR A 110 6.25 6.49 -16.78
N GLY A 111 5.79 6.72 -15.55
CA GLY A 111 4.50 6.19 -15.07
C GLY A 111 3.32 7.02 -15.59
N GLU A 112 2.12 6.45 -15.48
CA GLU A 112 0.86 7.08 -15.86
C GLU A 112 -0.09 7.10 -14.67
N SER A 113 -0.98 8.10 -14.61
CA SER A 113 -1.99 8.12 -13.55
C SER A 113 -2.91 6.91 -13.62
N LEU A 114 -3.24 6.36 -12.47
CA LEU A 114 -4.20 5.25 -12.31
C LEU A 114 -5.63 5.73 -12.07
N LEU A 115 -5.85 7.04 -11.98
CA LEU A 115 -7.19 7.61 -11.82
C LEU A 115 -7.96 7.57 -13.15
N ARG A 116 -9.29 7.31 -13.06
CA ARG A 116 -10.23 7.30 -14.20
C ARG A 116 -11.56 7.92 -13.76
#